data_71d63100d944d7fa685aec643a54b5bf
#
_entry.id   71d63100d944d7fa685aec643a54b5bf
#
_cell.length_a   1.000
_cell.length_b   1.000
_cell.length_c   1.000
_cell.angle_alpha   90.00
_cell.angle_beta   90.00
_cell.angle_gamma   90.00
#
_symmetry.space_group_name_H-M   'P 1'
#
loop_
_entity.id
_entity.type
_entity.pdbx_description
1 polymer ?
#
loop_
_entity_poly.entity_id
_entity_poly.type
_entity_poly.pdbx_seq_one_letter_code
_entity_poly.pdbx_strand_id
1 'polypeptide(L)'
;DIDTVIEKYIYGIDIEKDNTRRCILALKLLSAKYGGNYTNIKCNIHCCDSLKTNWAKEFSIDNFTYVIGNPPYINPHDMKYETIKFLKNTFKTTQNGVFNIFYSFIEHAIANMENNGILGYIVPNNFLTIKSAFDLRNFIQSQHLLLKIIDFGNNMIFKPIRTYNCILFLSKGKHDSFEYHVMNKCQNIKPSLYSIKFNSMNIDNLDSNGWKLVNEQTRQNLYKIENNIISIKPFIKTGIATLKDAAFMVEHDESGYYKIIDSKKVHIEDGLVRPLYKIPELKLYNTIKEAERYIIFPYEKTQQGYKLIKEEYFSSQYPMTYQVLLSCKNDLDTRDKGRPNPKGWYAYGRTQGLNKYGKKLLFPTFSNHPKFMYVENEEALFCNGYGIFENDRYELNILFKILNSIVMEYY
;
A
#
# COMPACT_ATOMS: atom_id res chain seq x y z
N ASP A 1 -7.46 -15.51 -43.34
CA ASP A 1 -8.01 -16.59 -42.52
C ASP A 1 -7.40 -16.55 -41.09
N ILE A 2 -7.94 -17.34 -40.21
CA ILE A 2 -7.53 -17.34 -38.77
C ILE A 2 -6.10 -17.87 -38.60
N ASP A 3 -5.69 -18.83 -39.40
CA ASP A 3 -4.36 -19.45 -39.30
C ASP A 3 -3.27 -18.44 -39.70
N THR A 4 -3.49 -17.67 -40.77
CA THR A 4 -2.62 -16.55 -41.13
C THR A 4 -2.45 -15.53 -40.00
N VAL A 5 -3.54 -15.21 -39.29
CA VAL A 5 -3.48 -14.29 -38.15
C VAL A 5 -2.64 -14.86 -37.03
N ILE A 6 -2.84 -16.13 -36.69
CA ILE A 6 -2.08 -16.78 -35.60
C ILE A 6 -0.59 -16.92 -35.96
N GLU A 7 -0.27 -17.31 -37.19
CA GLU A 7 1.11 -17.60 -37.63
C GLU A 7 1.94 -16.33 -37.86
N LYS A 8 1.29 -15.24 -38.33
CA LYS A 8 2.03 -14.04 -38.76
C LYS A 8 1.94 -12.87 -37.78
N TYR A 9 0.88 -12.81 -36.94
CA TYR A 9 0.62 -11.62 -36.18
C TYR A 9 0.47 -11.86 -34.66
N ILE A 10 0.49 -13.13 -34.19
CA ILE A 10 0.40 -13.44 -32.78
C ILE A 10 1.72 -14.03 -32.29
N TYR A 11 2.31 -13.34 -31.32
CA TYR A 11 3.56 -13.71 -30.67
C TYR A 11 3.37 -13.70 -29.16
N GLY A 12 4.06 -14.58 -28.45
CA GLY A 12 3.93 -14.61 -26.97
C GLY A 12 5.15 -15.22 -26.30
N ILE A 13 5.44 -14.70 -25.13
CA ILE A 13 6.51 -15.19 -24.25
C ILE A 13 5.93 -15.41 -22.86
N ASP A 14 6.22 -16.56 -22.28
CA ASP A 14 5.99 -16.83 -20.85
C ASP A 14 7.16 -17.66 -20.31
N ILE A 15 7.56 -17.42 -19.08
CA ILE A 15 8.64 -18.18 -18.43
C ILE A 15 8.20 -19.60 -18.05
N GLU A 16 6.89 -19.81 -17.86
CA GLU A 16 6.31 -21.07 -17.44
C GLU A 16 5.91 -21.94 -18.65
N LYS A 17 6.54 -23.11 -18.76
CA LYS A 17 6.30 -24.06 -19.85
C LYS A 17 4.84 -24.49 -19.99
N ASP A 18 4.14 -24.65 -18.89
CA ASP A 18 2.74 -25.05 -18.91
C ASP A 18 1.83 -23.95 -19.42
N ASN A 19 2.14 -22.67 -19.13
CA ASN A 19 1.41 -21.53 -19.67
C ASN A 19 1.58 -21.44 -21.18
N THR A 20 2.80 -21.59 -21.70
CA THR A 20 3.05 -21.59 -23.15
C THR A 20 2.31 -22.73 -23.85
N ARG A 21 2.30 -23.94 -23.29
CA ARG A 21 1.53 -25.08 -23.81
C ARG A 21 0.03 -24.81 -23.84
N ARG A 22 -0.54 -24.25 -22.75
CA ARG A 22 -1.95 -23.87 -22.69
C ARG A 22 -2.31 -22.80 -23.73
N CYS A 23 -1.42 -21.81 -23.91
CA CYS A 23 -1.61 -20.77 -24.91
C CYS A 23 -1.63 -21.35 -26.33
N ILE A 24 -0.67 -22.22 -26.68
CA ILE A 24 -0.64 -22.92 -27.97
C ILE A 24 -1.90 -23.74 -28.18
N LEU A 25 -2.37 -24.47 -27.15
CA LEU A 25 -3.60 -25.25 -27.24
C LEU A 25 -4.82 -24.33 -27.48
N ALA A 26 -4.90 -23.21 -26.77
CA ALA A 26 -5.98 -22.25 -26.95
C ALA A 26 -6.02 -21.67 -28.37
N LEU A 27 -4.85 -21.33 -28.94
CA LEU A 27 -4.74 -20.85 -30.32
C LEU A 27 -5.14 -21.92 -31.35
N LYS A 28 -4.75 -23.18 -31.13
CA LYS A 28 -5.16 -24.32 -31.97
C LYS A 28 -6.69 -24.55 -31.89
N LEU A 29 -7.28 -24.46 -30.70
CA LEU A 29 -8.75 -24.54 -30.55
C LEU A 29 -9.46 -23.38 -31.23
N LEU A 30 -8.86 -22.18 -31.19
CA LEU A 30 -9.39 -21.01 -31.89
C LEU A 30 -9.34 -21.22 -33.41
N SER A 31 -8.23 -21.73 -33.94
CA SER A 31 -8.11 -22.11 -35.35
C SER A 31 -9.19 -23.11 -35.77
N ALA A 32 -9.35 -24.21 -35.03
CA ALA A 32 -10.38 -25.22 -35.27
C ALA A 32 -11.80 -24.60 -35.24
N LYS A 33 -12.09 -23.74 -34.28
CA LYS A 33 -13.40 -23.06 -34.14
C LYS A 33 -13.77 -22.23 -35.38
N TYR A 34 -12.78 -21.63 -36.02
CA TYR A 34 -12.97 -20.80 -37.21
C TYR A 34 -12.63 -21.50 -38.54
N GLY A 35 -12.55 -22.83 -38.55
CA GLY A 35 -12.38 -23.66 -39.74
C GLY A 35 -10.95 -23.69 -40.27
N GLY A 36 -9.96 -23.36 -39.44
CA GLY A 36 -8.54 -23.44 -39.80
C GLY A 36 -7.94 -24.83 -39.60
N ASN A 37 -6.69 -25.00 -40.04
CA ASN A 37 -5.94 -26.27 -39.95
C ASN A 37 -5.17 -26.35 -38.63
N TYR A 38 -5.89 -26.57 -37.54
CA TYR A 38 -5.36 -26.58 -36.17
C TYR A 38 -4.25 -27.63 -35.92
N THR A 39 -4.13 -28.68 -36.75
CA THR A 39 -3.13 -29.72 -36.58
C THR A 39 -1.73 -29.24 -36.95
N ASN A 40 -1.62 -28.46 -38.02
CA ASN A 40 -0.36 -28.03 -38.61
C ASN A 40 0.00 -26.57 -38.37
N ILE A 41 -0.88 -25.81 -37.71
CA ILE A 41 -0.66 -24.38 -37.44
C ILE A 41 0.58 -24.16 -36.56
N LYS A 42 1.45 -23.23 -36.98
CA LYS A 42 2.64 -22.81 -36.25
C LYS A 42 2.29 -21.63 -35.35
N CYS A 43 2.42 -21.80 -34.01
CA CYS A 43 2.21 -20.74 -33.06
C CYS A 43 3.56 -20.16 -32.60
N ASN A 44 3.74 -18.84 -32.64
CA ASN A 44 4.96 -18.17 -32.19
C ASN A 44 4.88 -17.87 -30.69
N ILE A 45 4.77 -18.92 -29.89
CA ILE A 45 4.67 -18.85 -28.42
C ILE A 45 5.89 -19.55 -27.83
N HIS A 46 6.76 -18.78 -27.16
CA HIS A 46 8.07 -19.25 -26.70
C HIS A 46 8.16 -19.26 -25.17
N CYS A 47 8.86 -20.30 -24.66
CA CYS A 47 9.07 -20.46 -23.23
C CYS A 47 10.44 -19.88 -22.85
N CYS A 48 10.49 -18.62 -22.43
CA CYS A 48 11.71 -17.95 -22.00
C CYS A 48 11.44 -16.76 -21.09
N ASP A 49 12.49 -16.23 -20.44
CA ASP A 49 12.41 -15.03 -19.60
C ASP A 49 12.29 -13.78 -20.48
N SER A 50 11.09 -13.20 -20.52
CA SER A 50 10.77 -12.04 -21.36
C SER A 50 11.72 -10.85 -21.14
N LEU A 51 12.15 -10.58 -19.90
CA LEU A 51 13.03 -9.45 -19.59
C LEU A 51 14.49 -9.66 -20.00
N LYS A 52 14.92 -10.92 -20.20
CA LYS A 52 16.27 -11.27 -20.63
C LYS A 52 16.36 -11.58 -22.12
N THR A 53 15.22 -11.80 -22.75
CA THR A 53 15.14 -12.17 -24.15
C THR A 53 15.12 -10.94 -25.04
N ASN A 54 15.92 -10.92 -26.09
CA ASN A 54 15.79 -9.95 -27.16
C ASN A 54 14.65 -10.39 -28.08
N TRP A 55 13.51 -9.74 -28.05
CA TRP A 55 12.30 -10.15 -28.77
C TRP A 55 12.48 -10.11 -30.29
N ALA A 56 13.19 -9.10 -30.80
CA ALA A 56 13.47 -8.99 -32.23
C ALA A 56 14.22 -10.22 -32.77
N LYS A 57 15.24 -10.69 -32.06
CA LYS A 57 16.00 -11.88 -32.41
C LYS A 57 15.18 -13.15 -32.22
N GLU A 58 14.44 -13.26 -31.14
CA GLU A 58 13.64 -14.44 -30.77
C GLU A 58 12.56 -14.74 -31.80
N PHE A 59 11.92 -13.71 -32.32
CA PHE A 59 10.84 -13.85 -33.30
C PHE A 59 11.23 -13.52 -34.73
N SER A 60 12.45 -13.06 -34.98
CA SER A 60 12.93 -12.63 -36.30
C SER A 60 12.07 -11.51 -36.90
N ILE A 61 11.66 -10.53 -36.05
CA ILE A 61 10.89 -9.34 -36.42
C ILE A 61 11.54 -8.12 -35.76
N ASP A 62 11.42 -6.96 -36.39
CA ASP A 62 12.07 -5.75 -35.85
C ASP A 62 11.38 -5.20 -34.60
N ASN A 63 10.10 -4.96 -34.67
CA ASN A 63 9.32 -4.35 -33.58
C ASN A 63 7.85 -4.80 -33.62
N PHE A 64 7.12 -4.54 -32.51
CA PHE A 64 5.72 -4.88 -32.37
C PHE A 64 4.84 -3.65 -32.47
N THR A 65 3.75 -3.75 -33.24
CA THR A 65 2.73 -2.70 -33.35
C THR A 65 1.88 -2.65 -32.07
N TYR A 66 1.56 -3.80 -31.47
CA TYR A 66 0.77 -3.91 -30.25
C TYR A 66 1.46 -4.84 -29.24
N VAL A 67 1.58 -4.37 -28.02
CA VAL A 67 2.02 -5.20 -26.88
C VAL A 67 0.94 -5.19 -25.82
N ILE A 68 0.36 -6.35 -25.51
CA ILE A 68 -0.68 -6.50 -24.51
C ILE A 68 -0.26 -7.49 -23.44
N GLY A 69 -0.70 -7.27 -22.19
CA GLY A 69 -0.37 -8.21 -21.13
C GLY A 69 -0.84 -7.81 -19.74
N ASN A 70 -0.58 -8.76 -18.85
CA ASN A 70 -0.72 -8.59 -17.42
C ASN A 70 0.63 -9.03 -16.80
N PRO A 71 1.61 -8.13 -16.71
CA PRO A 71 2.93 -8.47 -16.19
C PRO A 71 2.86 -8.86 -14.71
N PRO A 72 3.82 -9.64 -14.18
CA PRO A 72 3.83 -10.05 -12.78
C PRO A 72 4.01 -8.85 -11.82
N TYR A 73 3.38 -8.92 -10.62
CA TYR A 73 3.41 -7.88 -9.59
C TYR A 73 4.28 -8.34 -8.41
N ILE A 74 5.59 -8.31 -8.57
CA ILE A 74 6.55 -8.82 -7.58
C ILE A 74 7.42 -7.68 -7.07
N ASN A 75 7.53 -7.55 -5.75
CA ASN A 75 8.40 -6.59 -5.10
C ASN A 75 9.81 -7.17 -4.87
N PRO A 76 10.88 -6.36 -4.71
CA PRO A 76 12.24 -6.85 -4.48
C PRO A 76 12.39 -7.75 -3.26
N HIS A 77 11.55 -7.59 -2.25
CA HIS A 77 11.55 -8.46 -1.06
C HIS A 77 11.29 -9.94 -1.40
N ASP A 78 10.52 -10.19 -2.48
CA ASP A 78 10.10 -11.53 -2.90
C ASP A 78 10.94 -12.05 -4.08
N MET A 79 12.03 -11.36 -4.44
CA MET A 79 12.93 -11.72 -5.55
C MET A 79 14.27 -12.23 -5.04
N LYS A 80 14.94 -13.05 -5.90
CA LYS A 80 16.34 -13.42 -5.68
C LYS A 80 17.26 -12.22 -5.92
N TYR A 81 18.37 -12.17 -5.19
CA TYR A 81 19.34 -11.08 -5.29
C TYR A 81 19.87 -10.85 -6.71
N GLU A 82 20.15 -11.92 -7.46
CA GLU A 82 20.63 -11.86 -8.83
C GLU A 82 19.61 -11.20 -9.77
N THR A 83 18.32 -11.47 -9.55
CA THR A 83 17.23 -10.83 -10.30
C THR A 83 17.18 -9.35 -10.02
N ILE A 84 17.24 -8.95 -8.74
CA ILE A 84 17.26 -7.53 -8.34
C ILE A 84 18.44 -6.81 -8.99
N LYS A 85 19.64 -7.41 -8.93
CA LYS A 85 20.86 -6.85 -9.53
C LYS A 85 20.74 -6.69 -11.04
N PHE A 86 20.19 -7.69 -11.72
CA PHE A 86 19.93 -7.63 -13.16
C PHE A 86 18.97 -6.48 -13.50
N LEU A 87 17.82 -6.38 -12.82
CA LEU A 87 16.82 -5.36 -13.09
C LEU A 87 17.37 -3.94 -12.88
N LYS A 88 18.09 -3.72 -11.77
CA LYS A 88 18.70 -2.41 -11.48
C LYS A 88 19.78 -1.99 -12.47
N ASN A 89 20.52 -2.93 -13.03
CA ASN A 89 21.58 -2.64 -13.99
C ASN A 89 21.05 -2.47 -15.43
N THR A 90 19.87 -3.03 -15.74
CA THR A 90 19.35 -3.09 -17.11
C THR A 90 18.31 -2.00 -17.38
N PHE A 91 17.42 -1.71 -16.40
CA PHE A 91 16.25 -0.85 -16.60
C PHE A 91 16.32 0.41 -15.75
N LYS A 92 16.07 1.58 -16.37
CA LYS A 92 16.03 2.89 -15.71
C LYS A 92 14.89 2.97 -14.66
N THR A 93 13.76 2.34 -14.97
CA THR A 93 12.56 2.34 -14.12
C THR A 93 12.72 1.57 -12.82
N THR A 94 13.77 0.75 -12.68
CA THR A 94 14.07 -0.06 -11.48
C THR A 94 15.44 0.22 -10.89
N GLN A 95 16.15 1.23 -11.38
CA GLN A 95 17.52 1.54 -10.98
C GLN A 95 17.61 1.96 -9.52
N ASN A 96 16.65 2.75 -9.03
CA ASN A 96 16.68 3.36 -7.71
C ASN A 96 15.64 2.77 -6.75
N GLY A 97 15.97 2.76 -5.45
CA GLY A 97 15.04 2.49 -4.36
C GLY A 97 14.33 1.13 -4.41
N VAL A 98 13.08 1.14 -3.96
CA VAL A 98 12.14 0.01 -4.01
C VAL A 98 11.30 0.15 -5.28
N PHE A 99 11.09 -0.94 -5.99
CA PHE A 99 10.36 -0.96 -7.26
C PHE A 99 9.42 -2.18 -7.33
N ASN A 100 8.66 -2.30 -8.41
CA ASN A 100 7.94 -3.53 -8.74
C ASN A 100 8.41 -4.02 -10.11
N ILE A 101 8.46 -5.33 -10.33
CA ILE A 101 9.02 -5.92 -11.56
C ILE A 101 8.28 -5.45 -12.82
N PHE A 102 6.99 -5.14 -12.75
CA PHE A 102 6.24 -4.68 -13.91
C PHE A 102 6.76 -3.35 -14.49
N TYR A 103 7.53 -2.55 -13.72
CA TYR A 103 8.18 -1.34 -14.24
C TYR A 103 9.16 -1.69 -15.37
N SER A 104 9.97 -2.75 -15.16
CA SER A 104 10.89 -3.25 -16.18
C SER A 104 10.14 -3.81 -17.40
N PHE A 105 8.99 -4.48 -17.21
CA PHE A 105 8.17 -4.97 -18.32
C PHE A 105 7.63 -3.83 -19.19
N ILE A 106 7.24 -2.70 -18.58
CA ILE A 106 6.82 -1.52 -19.34
C ILE A 106 7.98 -0.95 -20.15
N GLU A 107 9.14 -0.72 -19.52
CA GLU A 107 10.32 -0.18 -20.21
C GLU A 107 10.80 -1.10 -21.34
N HIS A 108 10.84 -2.41 -21.08
CA HIS A 108 11.26 -3.41 -22.08
C HIS A 108 10.28 -3.49 -23.25
N ALA A 109 8.98 -3.46 -23.00
CA ALA A 109 7.96 -3.44 -24.03
C ALA A 109 8.07 -2.18 -24.91
N ILE A 110 8.21 -0.99 -24.30
CA ILE A 110 8.41 0.26 -25.04
C ILE A 110 9.67 0.18 -25.93
N ALA A 111 10.76 -0.44 -25.46
CA ALA A 111 11.98 -0.61 -26.27
C ALA A 111 11.74 -1.45 -27.52
N ASN A 112 10.85 -2.46 -27.46
CA ASN A 112 10.57 -3.40 -28.56
C ASN A 112 9.32 -3.03 -29.40
N MET A 113 8.74 -1.84 -29.22
CA MET A 113 7.58 -1.37 -30.00
C MET A 113 8.01 -0.48 -31.17
N GLU A 114 7.19 -0.48 -32.21
CA GLU A 114 7.24 0.52 -33.29
C GLU A 114 7.01 1.95 -32.76
N ASN A 115 7.40 2.95 -33.56
CA ASN A 115 7.21 4.35 -33.15
C ASN A 115 5.77 4.75 -32.87
N ASN A 116 4.80 4.17 -33.57
CA ASN A 116 3.37 4.37 -33.34
C ASN A 116 2.70 3.16 -32.67
N GLY A 117 3.50 2.25 -32.15
CA GLY A 117 3.00 1.08 -31.46
C GLY A 117 2.27 1.43 -30.16
N ILE A 118 1.36 0.56 -29.74
CA ILE A 118 0.56 0.74 -28.53
C ILE A 118 0.81 -0.38 -27.53
N LEU A 119 1.18 -0.02 -26.32
CA LEU A 119 1.20 -0.91 -25.16
C LEU A 119 -0.15 -0.83 -24.46
N GLY A 120 -0.73 -1.96 -24.07
CA GLY A 120 -1.91 -2.07 -23.23
C GLY A 120 -1.68 -3.06 -22.09
N TYR A 121 -1.34 -2.58 -20.90
CA TYR A 121 -1.10 -3.43 -19.74
C TYR A 121 -2.12 -3.21 -18.64
N ILE A 122 -2.54 -4.30 -17.98
CA ILE A 122 -3.23 -4.22 -16.69
C ILE A 122 -2.14 -4.25 -15.62
N VAL A 123 -2.09 -3.20 -14.77
CA VAL A 123 -1.07 -3.03 -13.73
C VAL A 123 -1.70 -2.51 -12.44
N PRO A 124 -1.05 -2.70 -11.26
CA PRO A 124 -1.50 -2.08 -10.02
C PRO A 124 -1.56 -0.56 -10.16
N ASN A 125 -2.68 0.07 -9.75
CA ASN A 125 -2.86 1.52 -9.88
C ASN A 125 -2.07 2.34 -8.84
N ASN A 126 -1.51 1.70 -7.83
CA ASN A 126 -0.73 2.38 -6.80
C ASN A 126 0.50 3.11 -7.33
N PHE A 127 1.05 2.71 -8.50
CA PHE A 127 2.17 3.41 -9.13
C PHE A 127 1.82 4.87 -9.46
N LEU A 128 0.55 5.21 -9.59
CA LEU A 128 0.12 6.58 -9.85
C LEU A 128 0.56 7.54 -8.72
N THR A 129 0.58 7.07 -7.47
CA THR A 129 0.77 7.95 -6.30
C THR A 129 1.93 7.59 -5.39
N ILE A 130 2.36 6.31 -5.32
CA ILE A 130 3.42 5.91 -4.38
C ILE A 130 4.77 6.49 -4.76
N LYS A 131 5.54 6.88 -3.75
CA LYS A 131 6.87 7.48 -3.93
C LYS A 131 7.85 6.56 -4.67
N SER A 132 7.78 5.25 -4.43
CA SER A 132 8.69 4.27 -5.05
C SER A 132 8.49 4.09 -6.56
N ALA A 133 7.42 4.62 -7.15
CA ALA A 133 7.18 4.59 -8.59
C ALA A 133 7.63 5.90 -9.31
N PHE A 134 8.41 6.74 -8.66
CA PHE A 134 8.91 7.98 -9.24
C PHE A 134 9.64 7.74 -10.57
N ASP A 135 10.58 6.80 -10.61
CA ASP A 135 11.38 6.52 -11.82
C ASP A 135 10.51 6.04 -12.99
N LEU A 136 9.48 5.21 -12.72
CA LEU A 136 8.52 4.80 -13.75
C LEU A 136 7.70 5.98 -14.28
N ARG A 137 7.13 6.81 -13.38
CA ARG A 137 6.35 7.99 -13.78
C ARG A 137 7.20 8.97 -14.57
N ASN A 138 8.42 9.24 -14.10
CA ASN A 138 9.37 10.11 -14.81
C ASN A 138 9.73 9.54 -16.19
N PHE A 139 9.95 8.23 -16.31
CA PHE A 139 10.21 7.57 -17.59
C PHE A 139 9.06 7.75 -18.59
N ILE A 140 7.82 7.57 -18.13
CA ILE A 140 6.63 7.71 -18.98
C ILE A 140 6.40 9.19 -19.34
N GLN A 141 6.48 10.10 -18.37
CA GLN A 141 6.18 11.52 -18.55
C GLN A 141 7.23 12.23 -19.39
N SER A 142 8.52 12.05 -19.10
CA SER A 142 9.61 12.73 -19.82
C SER A 142 9.71 12.37 -21.30
N GLN A 143 9.18 11.21 -21.68
CA GLN A 143 9.12 10.75 -23.06
C GLN A 143 7.75 10.97 -23.72
N HIS A 144 6.79 11.56 -23.00
CA HIS A 144 5.43 11.80 -23.48
C HIS A 144 4.73 10.52 -24.02
N LEU A 145 4.91 9.39 -23.31
CA LEU A 145 4.40 8.09 -23.76
C LEU A 145 2.93 7.84 -23.41
N LEU A 146 2.36 8.63 -22.50
CA LEU A 146 1.04 8.35 -21.93
C LEU A 146 -0.06 8.63 -22.95
N LEU A 147 -0.82 7.60 -23.32
CA LEU A 147 -1.95 7.68 -24.24
C LEU A 147 -3.29 7.69 -23.50
N LYS A 148 -3.49 6.72 -22.59
CA LYS A 148 -4.76 6.54 -21.89
C LYS A 148 -4.60 5.78 -20.58
N ILE A 149 -5.41 6.13 -19.57
CA ILE A 149 -5.54 5.37 -18.31
C ILE A 149 -7.02 5.10 -18.03
N ILE A 150 -7.35 3.84 -17.74
CA ILE A 150 -8.62 3.45 -17.15
C ILE A 150 -8.32 2.93 -15.74
N ASP A 151 -8.51 3.77 -14.73
CA ASP A 151 -8.28 3.41 -13.34
C ASP A 151 -9.55 2.80 -12.74
N PHE A 152 -9.45 1.56 -12.27
CA PHE A 152 -10.57 0.89 -11.61
C PHE A 152 -10.79 1.38 -10.16
N GLY A 153 -10.00 2.35 -9.68
CA GLY A 153 -10.09 2.88 -8.33
C GLY A 153 -9.97 1.77 -7.28
N ASN A 154 -10.94 1.70 -6.39
CA ASN A 154 -10.99 0.67 -5.34
C ASN A 154 -11.78 -0.59 -5.76
N ASN A 155 -12.09 -0.77 -7.05
CA ASN A 155 -12.76 -1.97 -7.52
C ASN A 155 -11.76 -3.11 -7.70
N MET A 156 -11.98 -4.23 -7.02
CA MET A 156 -11.18 -5.45 -7.18
C MET A 156 -11.64 -6.24 -8.41
N ILE A 157 -10.86 -6.20 -9.48
CA ILE A 157 -11.17 -6.90 -10.75
C ILE A 157 -10.74 -8.37 -10.74
N PHE A 158 -9.76 -8.74 -9.92
CA PHE A 158 -9.24 -10.11 -9.79
C PHE A 158 -9.54 -10.69 -8.39
N LYS A 159 -10.77 -11.05 -8.11
CA LYS A 159 -11.13 -11.70 -6.84
C LYS A 159 -10.59 -13.15 -6.81
N PRO A 160 -10.05 -13.63 -5.69
CA PRO A 160 -9.99 -13.00 -4.36
C PRO A 160 -8.74 -12.13 -4.09
N ILE A 161 -7.93 -11.83 -5.12
CA ILE A 161 -6.67 -11.10 -4.98
C ILE A 161 -6.97 -9.62 -4.67
N ARG A 162 -6.44 -9.14 -3.55
CA ARG A 162 -6.63 -7.74 -3.10
C ARG A 162 -5.63 -6.80 -3.79
N THR A 163 -5.80 -6.59 -5.09
CA THR A 163 -5.00 -5.65 -5.86
C THR A 163 -5.93 -4.70 -6.60
N TYR A 164 -5.70 -3.41 -6.44
CA TYR A 164 -6.37 -2.37 -7.21
C TYR A 164 -5.57 -2.10 -8.47
N ASN A 165 -6.22 -2.07 -9.60
CA ASN A 165 -5.56 -2.06 -10.90
C ASN A 165 -6.04 -0.90 -11.77
N CYS A 166 -5.27 -0.64 -12.83
CA CYS A 166 -5.69 0.18 -13.96
C CYS A 166 -5.28 -0.50 -15.27
N ILE A 167 -5.91 -0.10 -16.37
CA ILE A 167 -5.39 -0.38 -17.71
C ILE A 167 -4.59 0.84 -18.13
N LEU A 168 -3.31 0.61 -18.40
CA LEU A 168 -2.37 1.63 -18.85
C LEU A 168 -2.11 1.44 -20.35
N PHE A 169 -2.36 2.48 -21.15
CA PHE A 169 -2.01 2.53 -22.54
C PHE A 169 -0.88 3.54 -22.76
N LEU A 170 0.20 3.06 -23.37
CA LEU A 170 1.35 3.89 -23.73
C LEU A 170 1.62 3.77 -25.23
N SER A 171 2.19 4.82 -25.82
CA SER A 171 2.65 4.82 -27.22
C SER A 171 3.92 5.68 -27.35
N LYS A 172 4.83 5.32 -28.28
CA LYS A 172 6.04 6.10 -28.58
C LYS A 172 5.76 7.40 -29.36
N GLY A 173 4.58 7.57 -29.93
CA GLY A 173 4.15 8.85 -30.47
C GLY A 173 4.16 9.89 -29.34
N LYS A 174 4.85 11.03 -29.53
CA LYS A 174 4.82 12.09 -28.51
C LYS A 174 3.41 12.64 -28.38
N HIS A 175 2.89 12.57 -27.18
CA HIS A 175 1.55 13.05 -26.84
C HIS A 175 1.66 14.21 -25.85
N ASP A 176 1.06 15.36 -26.16
CA ASP A 176 0.98 16.48 -25.22
C ASP A 176 -0.13 16.28 -24.19
N SER A 177 -1.12 15.47 -24.52
CA SER A 177 -2.25 15.14 -23.65
C SER A 177 -2.60 13.65 -23.71
N PHE A 178 -3.24 13.19 -22.67
CA PHE A 178 -3.74 11.81 -22.56
C PHE A 178 -5.17 11.80 -22.06
N GLU A 179 -5.85 10.69 -22.31
CA GLU A 179 -7.21 10.44 -21.83
C GLU A 179 -7.19 9.62 -20.53
N TYR A 180 -8.03 9.98 -19.58
CA TYR A 180 -8.19 9.19 -18.36
C TYR A 180 -9.62 9.09 -17.89
N HIS A 181 -9.90 7.99 -17.20
CA HIS A 181 -11.16 7.73 -16.54
C HIS A 181 -10.92 6.99 -15.23
N VAL A 182 -11.53 7.47 -14.15
CA VAL A 182 -11.54 6.80 -12.84
C VAL A 182 -12.92 6.18 -12.64
N MET A 183 -12.98 4.85 -12.50
CA MET A 183 -14.24 4.13 -12.33
C MET A 183 -14.72 4.23 -10.88
N ASN A 184 -15.88 4.81 -10.69
CA ASN A 184 -16.60 4.75 -9.42
C ASN A 184 -17.04 3.29 -9.13
N LYS A 185 -17.53 3.02 -7.90
CA LYS A 185 -18.02 1.68 -7.51
C LYS A 185 -18.95 1.12 -8.58
N CYS A 186 -18.51 0.08 -9.27
CA CYS A 186 -19.23 -0.53 -10.38
C CYS A 186 -19.56 -1.98 -10.05
N GLN A 187 -20.83 -2.37 -10.15
CA GLN A 187 -21.24 -3.77 -9.94
C GLN A 187 -20.86 -4.67 -11.13
N ASN A 188 -20.74 -4.09 -12.33
CA ASN A 188 -20.43 -4.84 -13.56
C ASN A 188 -19.43 -4.05 -14.43
N ILE A 189 -18.17 -4.50 -14.44
CA ILE A 189 -17.07 -3.78 -15.10
C ILE A 189 -17.19 -3.84 -16.63
N LYS A 190 -17.52 -5.00 -17.21
CA LYS A 190 -17.53 -5.19 -18.68
C LYS A 190 -18.43 -4.22 -19.43
N PRO A 191 -19.73 -4.08 -19.11
CA PRO A 191 -20.60 -3.10 -19.80
C PRO A 191 -20.13 -1.66 -19.62
N SER A 192 -19.57 -1.35 -18.44
CA SER A 192 -19.11 0.00 -18.12
C SER A 192 -17.90 0.42 -18.97
N LEU A 193 -17.07 -0.51 -19.44
CA LEU A 193 -15.93 -0.21 -20.32
C LEU A 193 -16.34 0.32 -21.69
N TYR A 194 -17.52 -0.04 -22.19
CA TYR A 194 -18.03 0.42 -23.50
C TYR A 194 -18.69 1.80 -23.45
N SER A 195 -19.01 2.31 -22.26
CA SER A 195 -19.69 3.61 -22.06
C SER A 195 -18.82 4.65 -21.37
N ILE A 196 -17.49 4.46 -21.34
CA ILE A 196 -16.55 5.36 -20.69
C ILE A 196 -16.55 6.73 -21.38
N LYS A 197 -16.74 7.78 -20.56
CA LYS A 197 -16.43 9.15 -20.94
C LYS A 197 -15.05 9.50 -20.36
N PHE A 198 -14.11 9.80 -21.24
CA PHE A 198 -12.77 10.17 -20.85
C PHE A 198 -12.67 11.67 -20.56
N ASN A 199 -11.84 12.00 -19.58
CA ASN A 199 -11.33 13.34 -19.38
C ASN A 199 -9.95 13.43 -20.05
N SER A 200 -9.60 14.62 -20.57
CA SER A 200 -8.28 14.87 -21.12
C SER A 200 -7.44 15.70 -20.15
N MET A 201 -6.16 15.41 -20.08
CA MET A 201 -5.19 16.13 -19.27
C MET A 201 -3.89 16.29 -20.04
N ASN A 202 -3.25 17.46 -19.91
CA ASN A 202 -1.89 17.66 -20.43
C ASN A 202 -0.88 16.91 -19.58
N ILE A 203 0.07 16.23 -20.23
CA ILE A 203 1.11 15.42 -19.57
C ILE A 203 2.04 16.30 -18.72
N ASP A 204 2.32 17.53 -19.14
CA ASP A 204 3.16 18.47 -18.40
C ASP A 204 2.54 18.93 -17.06
N ASN A 205 1.23 18.76 -16.91
CA ASN A 205 0.53 19.04 -15.65
C ASN A 205 0.66 17.91 -14.61
N LEU A 206 1.30 16.81 -14.95
CA LEU A 206 1.57 15.71 -14.03
C LEU A 206 2.80 16.04 -13.17
N ASP A 207 2.75 15.63 -11.89
CA ASP A 207 3.91 15.66 -10.99
C ASP A 207 4.45 14.24 -10.85
N SER A 208 5.70 13.99 -11.23
CA SER A 208 6.34 12.68 -11.10
C SER A 208 6.45 12.18 -9.64
N ASN A 209 6.27 13.04 -8.64
CA ASN A 209 6.13 12.64 -7.25
C ASN A 209 4.80 11.91 -6.94
N GLY A 210 3.76 12.17 -7.76
CA GLY A 210 2.47 11.49 -7.67
C GLY A 210 1.47 12.07 -8.67
N TRP A 211 0.96 11.22 -9.56
CA TRP A 211 -0.04 11.63 -10.55
C TRP A 211 -1.43 11.70 -9.91
N LYS A 212 -2.00 12.90 -9.85
CA LYS A 212 -3.39 13.13 -9.42
C LYS A 212 -4.28 13.23 -10.66
N LEU A 213 -4.99 12.15 -10.97
CA LEU A 213 -5.87 12.06 -12.14
C LEU A 213 -7.24 12.68 -11.81
N VAL A 214 -7.31 14.00 -11.81
CA VAL A 214 -8.52 14.78 -11.51
C VAL A 214 -8.79 15.80 -12.62
N ASN A 215 -10.04 16.25 -12.74
CA ASN A 215 -10.37 17.30 -13.70
C ASN A 215 -9.72 18.64 -13.32
N GLU A 216 -9.65 19.56 -14.28
CA GLU A 216 -8.97 20.85 -14.13
C GLU A 216 -9.52 21.67 -12.96
N GLN A 217 -10.83 21.69 -12.75
CA GLN A 217 -11.44 22.44 -11.64
C GLN A 217 -11.01 21.87 -10.29
N THR A 218 -11.02 20.55 -10.16
CA THR A 218 -10.53 19.87 -8.94
C THR A 218 -9.04 20.14 -8.73
N ARG A 219 -8.23 20.08 -9.79
CA ARG A 219 -6.80 20.38 -9.72
C ARG A 219 -6.53 21.80 -9.20
N GLN A 220 -7.26 22.79 -9.69
CA GLN A 220 -7.15 24.17 -9.22
C GLN A 220 -7.58 24.32 -7.76
N ASN A 221 -8.63 23.62 -7.34
CA ASN A 221 -9.06 23.64 -5.94
C ASN A 221 -8.02 23.00 -5.02
N LEU A 222 -7.47 21.84 -5.40
CA LEU A 222 -6.39 21.19 -4.66
C LEU A 222 -5.14 22.08 -4.57
N TYR A 223 -4.78 22.75 -5.66
CA TYR A 223 -3.67 23.69 -5.67
C TYR A 223 -3.89 24.84 -4.66
N LYS A 224 -5.10 25.42 -4.58
CA LYS A 224 -5.43 26.44 -3.59
C LYS A 224 -5.30 25.93 -2.15
N ILE A 225 -5.70 24.69 -1.90
CA ILE A 225 -5.59 24.05 -0.59
C ILE A 225 -4.10 23.82 -0.25
N GLU A 226 -3.34 23.24 -1.16
CA GLU A 226 -1.95 22.82 -0.92
C GLU A 226 -0.94 23.97 -0.83
N ASN A 227 -1.10 25.02 -1.62
CA ASN A 227 -0.12 26.12 -1.65
C ASN A 227 -0.17 27.08 -0.45
N ASN A 228 -1.20 26.99 0.38
CA ASN A 228 -1.34 27.82 1.58
C ASN A 228 -1.02 27.06 2.88
N ILE A 229 -0.38 25.91 2.79
CA ILE A 229 -0.24 25.02 3.93
C ILE A 229 1.16 25.07 4.53
N ILE A 230 1.20 25.41 5.81
CA ILE A 230 2.34 25.08 6.66
C ILE A 230 2.18 23.62 7.07
N SER A 231 3.19 22.81 6.77
CA SER A 231 3.14 21.36 7.00
C SER A 231 2.98 20.99 8.47
N ILE A 232 1.95 20.21 8.82
CA ILE A 232 1.76 19.61 10.14
C ILE A 232 2.58 18.31 10.32
N LYS A 233 3.24 17.83 9.27
CA LYS A 233 4.02 16.58 9.26
C LYS A 233 5.00 16.42 10.42
N PRO A 234 5.75 17.44 10.88
CA PRO A 234 6.66 17.32 12.01
C PRO A 234 5.97 16.95 13.34
N PHE A 235 4.70 17.30 13.47
CA PHE A 235 3.88 17.07 14.68
C PHE A 235 3.13 15.75 14.66
N ILE A 236 3.12 15.05 13.53
CA ILE A 236 2.53 13.72 13.40
C ILE A 236 3.48 12.68 13.99
N LYS A 237 3.01 11.93 14.97
CA LYS A 237 3.78 10.89 15.65
C LYS A 237 3.03 9.57 15.61
N THR A 238 3.79 8.48 15.61
CA THR A 238 3.27 7.12 15.79
C THR A 238 3.05 6.82 17.25
N GLY A 239 2.08 5.95 17.57
CA GLY A 239 1.84 5.47 18.92
C GLY A 239 2.82 4.40 19.38
N ILE A 240 2.47 3.76 20.50
CA ILE A 240 3.21 2.60 21.02
C ILE A 240 2.98 1.37 20.13
N ALA A 241 3.89 0.39 20.24
CA ALA A 241 3.73 -0.91 19.60
C ALA A 241 4.19 -2.02 20.54
N THR A 242 3.25 -2.75 21.11
CA THR A 242 3.53 -3.87 22.01
C THR A 242 4.03 -5.11 21.28
N LEU A 243 3.64 -5.25 20.00
CA LEU A 243 3.75 -6.43 19.14
C LEU A 243 2.97 -7.66 19.66
N LYS A 244 2.21 -7.51 20.75
CA LYS A 244 1.32 -8.51 21.32
C LYS A 244 0.33 -7.80 22.26
N ASP A 245 -0.58 -7.00 21.71
CA ASP A 245 -1.51 -6.17 22.47
C ASP A 245 -2.29 -7.00 23.51
N ALA A 246 -2.73 -8.21 23.12
CA ALA A 246 -3.50 -9.08 23.99
C ALA A 246 -2.81 -9.40 25.32
N ALA A 247 -1.48 -9.44 25.38
CA ALA A 247 -0.75 -9.70 26.63
C ALA A 247 -0.86 -8.54 27.63
N PHE A 248 -0.94 -7.30 27.12
CA PHE A 248 -0.90 -6.08 27.95
C PHE A 248 -2.27 -5.46 28.19
N MET A 249 -3.29 -5.72 27.36
CA MET A 249 -4.61 -5.15 27.54
C MET A 249 -5.31 -5.72 28.77
N VAL A 250 -6.02 -4.85 29.48
CA VAL A 250 -6.79 -5.15 30.69
C VAL A 250 -8.22 -4.62 30.58
N GLU A 251 -9.11 -5.20 31.33
CA GLU A 251 -10.50 -4.77 31.49
C GLU A 251 -10.65 -3.96 32.77
N HIS A 252 -11.75 -3.22 32.90
CA HIS A 252 -12.06 -2.39 34.06
C HIS A 252 -13.54 -2.52 34.41
N ASP A 253 -13.83 -2.67 35.72
CA ASP A 253 -15.18 -2.57 36.28
C ASP A 253 -15.12 -1.89 37.66
N GLU A 254 -16.20 -1.96 38.42
CA GLU A 254 -16.30 -1.35 39.76
C GLU A 254 -15.24 -1.87 40.75
N SER A 255 -14.67 -3.06 40.53
CA SER A 255 -13.60 -3.64 41.36
C SER A 255 -12.18 -3.22 40.94
N GLY A 256 -12.03 -2.36 39.92
CA GLY A 256 -10.75 -1.93 39.40
C GLY A 256 -10.33 -2.63 38.11
N TYR A 257 -9.02 -2.57 37.80
CA TYR A 257 -8.46 -3.19 36.59
C TYR A 257 -8.20 -4.66 36.78
N TYR A 258 -8.50 -5.48 35.78
CA TYR A 258 -8.31 -6.91 35.82
C TYR A 258 -8.06 -7.55 34.46
N LYS A 259 -7.60 -8.78 34.49
CA LYS A 259 -7.47 -9.66 33.33
C LYS A 259 -8.03 -11.04 33.64
N ILE A 260 -8.65 -11.66 32.64
CA ILE A 260 -9.11 -13.06 32.76
C ILE A 260 -7.99 -13.99 32.32
N ILE A 261 -7.54 -14.85 33.23
CA ILE A 261 -6.55 -15.91 32.97
C ILE A 261 -7.14 -17.24 33.48
N ASP A 262 -7.18 -18.24 32.63
CA ASP A 262 -7.76 -19.58 32.94
C ASP A 262 -9.13 -19.44 33.58
N SER A 263 -10.00 -18.57 33.03
CA SER A 263 -11.36 -18.26 33.54
C SER A 263 -11.41 -17.65 34.93
N LYS A 264 -10.28 -17.16 35.46
CA LYS A 264 -10.21 -16.47 36.74
C LYS A 264 -9.92 -15.01 36.54
N LYS A 265 -10.59 -14.12 37.28
CA LYS A 265 -10.36 -12.71 37.34
C LYS A 265 -9.13 -12.43 38.19
N VAL A 266 -8.08 -11.90 37.60
CA VAL A 266 -6.83 -11.49 38.28
C VAL A 266 -6.74 -9.98 38.25
N HIS A 267 -6.66 -9.35 39.40
CA HIS A 267 -6.53 -7.90 39.53
C HIS A 267 -5.16 -7.40 39.09
N ILE A 268 -5.12 -6.16 38.59
CA ILE A 268 -3.93 -5.47 38.14
C ILE A 268 -3.75 -4.23 39.02
N GLU A 269 -2.54 -3.98 39.48
CA GLU A 269 -2.23 -2.82 40.28
C GLU A 269 -2.41 -1.51 39.49
N ASP A 270 -3.24 -0.59 39.98
CA ASP A 270 -3.66 0.66 39.32
C ASP A 270 -2.49 1.53 38.85
N GLY A 271 -1.41 1.55 39.63
CA GLY A 271 -0.20 2.32 39.29
C GLY A 271 0.48 1.95 37.98
N LEU A 272 0.18 0.76 37.45
CA LEU A 272 0.73 0.25 36.21
C LEU A 272 -0.24 0.31 35.02
N VAL A 273 -1.40 0.94 35.18
CA VAL A 273 -2.38 1.00 34.09
C VAL A 273 -2.42 2.39 33.49
N ARG A 274 -2.55 2.46 32.17
CA ARG A 274 -2.76 3.70 31.42
C ARG A 274 -3.94 3.55 30.45
N PRO A 275 -4.69 4.63 30.19
CA PRO A 275 -5.67 4.67 29.12
C PRO A 275 -5.00 4.47 27.76
N LEU A 276 -5.65 3.71 26.88
CA LEU A 276 -5.17 3.38 25.54
C LEU A 276 -6.28 3.57 24.52
N TYR A 277 -5.94 4.16 23.37
CA TYR A 277 -6.81 4.20 22.21
C TYR A 277 -6.24 3.34 21.07
N LYS A 278 -7.03 2.38 20.60
CA LYS A 278 -6.72 1.61 19.39
C LYS A 278 -7.26 2.33 18.16
N ILE A 279 -6.37 2.95 17.41
CA ILE A 279 -6.75 3.81 16.28
C ILE A 279 -7.70 3.13 15.27
N PRO A 280 -7.52 1.86 14.84
CA PRO A 280 -8.45 1.20 13.92
C PRO A 280 -9.88 1.04 14.48
N GLU A 281 -10.05 1.06 15.79
CA GLU A 281 -11.35 0.95 16.45
C GLU A 281 -12.09 2.30 16.54
N LEU A 282 -11.40 3.44 16.41
CA LEU A 282 -12.00 4.77 16.51
C LEU A 282 -13.18 4.98 15.54
N LYS A 283 -13.16 4.31 14.38
CA LYS A 283 -14.25 4.37 13.41
C LYS A 283 -15.58 3.79 13.93
N LEU A 284 -15.52 2.94 14.96
CA LEU A 284 -16.69 2.26 15.52
C LEU A 284 -17.43 3.10 16.57
N TYR A 285 -16.82 4.19 17.03
CA TYR A 285 -17.32 5.00 18.15
C TYR A 285 -17.61 6.43 17.73
N ASN A 286 -18.60 7.02 18.36
CA ASN A 286 -18.96 8.43 18.12
C ASN A 286 -18.15 9.39 19.01
N THR A 287 -17.79 8.96 20.20
CA THR A 287 -17.02 9.74 21.15
C THR A 287 -15.72 9.04 21.53
N ILE A 288 -14.73 9.83 21.94
CA ILE A 288 -13.42 9.29 22.34
C ILE A 288 -13.53 8.46 23.63
N LYS A 289 -14.48 8.79 24.52
CA LYS A 289 -14.71 8.05 25.78
C LYS A 289 -15.15 6.61 25.54
N GLU A 290 -16.01 6.37 24.56
CA GLU A 290 -16.46 5.03 24.19
C GLU A 290 -15.32 4.13 23.66
N ALA A 291 -14.31 4.77 23.07
CA ALA A 291 -13.16 4.08 22.49
C ALA A 291 -12.03 3.80 23.52
N GLU A 292 -12.17 4.26 24.76
CA GLU A 292 -11.13 4.11 25.76
C GLU A 292 -10.97 2.64 26.17
N ARG A 293 -9.72 2.22 26.24
CA ARG A 293 -9.25 0.92 26.70
C ARG A 293 -8.15 1.14 27.72
N TYR A 294 -7.68 0.06 28.33
CA TYR A 294 -6.64 0.13 29.36
C TYR A 294 -5.51 -0.86 29.03
N ILE A 295 -4.29 -0.47 29.40
CA ILE A 295 -3.10 -1.25 29.09
C ILE A 295 -2.13 -1.24 30.27
N ILE A 296 -1.50 -2.40 30.56
CA ILE A 296 -0.38 -2.50 31.49
C ILE A 296 0.80 -1.71 30.94
N PHE A 297 1.31 -0.77 31.73
CA PHE A 297 2.43 0.10 31.40
C PHE A 297 3.59 -0.14 32.36
N PRO A 298 4.47 -1.13 32.14
CA PRO A 298 5.52 -1.56 33.05
C PRO A 298 6.74 -0.64 33.02
N TYR A 299 6.50 0.67 33.03
CA TYR A 299 7.57 1.69 32.93
C TYR A 299 7.42 2.74 34.01
N GLU A 300 8.54 3.16 34.57
CA GLU A 300 8.67 4.25 35.50
C GLU A 300 9.11 5.54 34.81
N LYS A 301 8.65 6.70 35.30
CA LYS A 301 9.07 8.01 34.77
C LYS A 301 10.42 8.39 35.35
N THR A 302 11.34 8.80 34.49
CA THR A 302 12.68 9.29 34.83
C THR A 302 12.89 10.70 34.26
N GLN A 303 13.98 11.35 34.61
CA GLN A 303 14.34 12.65 34.02
C GLN A 303 14.54 12.58 32.48
N GLN A 304 14.90 11.42 31.94
CA GLN A 304 15.15 11.19 30.51
C GLN A 304 13.96 10.55 29.77
N GLY A 305 12.78 10.46 30.42
CA GLY A 305 11.61 9.81 29.87
C GLY A 305 11.24 8.53 30.63
N TYR A 306 10.61 7.57 29.94
CA TYR A 306 10.16 6.33 30.55
C TYR A 306 11.20 5.21 30.42
N LYS A 307 11.47 4.50 31.50
CA LYS A 307 12.35 3.34 31.58
C LYS A 307 11.58 2.12 32.07
N LEU A 308 11.90 0.96 31.54
CA LEU A 308 11.32 -0.31 32.00
C LEU A 308 11.65 -0.51 33.49
N ILE A 309 10.66 -0.80 34.30
CA ILE A 309 10.81 -1.13 35.71
C ILE A 309 11.70 -2.37 35.81
N LYS A 310 12.69 -2.39 36.73
CA LYS A 310 13.56 -3.55 36.94
C LYS A 310 12.73 -4.77 37.38
N GLU A 311 13.04 -5.95 36.87
CA GLU A 311 12.26 -7.16 37.09
C GLU A 311 12.10 -7.56 38.54
N GLU A 312 13.19 -7.44 39.34
CA GLU A 312 13.20 -7.70 40.77
C GLU A 312 12.23 -6.77 41.53
N TYR A 313 12.26 -5.47 41.19
CA TYR A 313 11.34 -4.48 41.77
C TYR A 313 9.93 -4.71 41.30
N PHE A 314 9.73 -5.02 39.99
CA PHE A 314 8.44 -5.28 39.40
C PHE A 314 7.74 -6.46 40.04
N SER A 315 8.43 -7.60 40.20
CA SER A 315 7.90 -8.81 40.80
C SER A 315 7.58 -8.64 42.29
N SER A 316 8.31 -7.76 43.02
CA SER A 316 8.10 -7.54 44.45
C SER A 316 7.01 -6.52 44.73
N GLN A 317 6.93 -5.41 43.96
CA GLN A 317 5.99 -4.31 44.22
C GLN A 317 4.66 -4.48 43.47
N TYR A 318 4.66 -5.22 42.35
CA TYR A 318 3.48 -5.44 41.52
C TYR A 318 3.29 -6.92 41.18
N PRO A 319 3.15 -7.77 42.23
CA PRO A 319 3.17 -9.23 42.07
C PRO A 319 2.02 -9.77 41.20
N MET A 320 0.83 -9.15 41.26
CA MET A 320 -0.33 -9.61 40.48
C MET A 320 -0.11 -9.32 39.00
N THR A 321 0.29 -8.09 38.65
CA THR A 321 0.59 -7.71 37.27
C THR A 321 1.75 -8.50 36.71
N TYR A 322 2.79 -8.75 37.53
CA TYR A 322 3.93 -9.58 37.11
C TYR A 322 3.50 -11.01 36.75
N GLN A 323 2.67 -11.65 37.59
CA GLN A 323 2.12 -13.00 37.31
C GLN A 323 1.26 -13.03 36.05
N VAL A 324 0.47 -12.00 35.82
CA VAL A 324 -0.33 -11.84 34.59
C VAL A 324 0.56 -11.80 33.36
N LEU A 325 1.62 -10.99 33.36
CA LEU A 325 2.56 -10.95 32.24
C LEU A 325 3.37 -12.24 32.09
N LEU A 326 3.71 -12.88 33.20
CA LEU A 326 4.44 -14.16 33.22
C LEU A 326 3.62 -15.28 32.57
N SER A 327 2.30 -15.32 32.78
CA SER A 327 1.40 -16.27 32.09
C SER A 327 1.39 -16.09 30.56
N CYS A 328 1.71 -14.88 30.07
CA CYS A 328 1.82 -14.56 28.65
C CYS A 328 3.28 -14.63 28.11
N LYS A 329 4.23 -15.11 28.93
CA LYS A 329 5.67 -15.02 28.59
C LYS A 329 6.02 -15.72 27.27
N ASN A 330 5.48 -16.90 27.02
CA ASN A 330 5.73 -17.63 25.76
C ASN A 330 5.27 -16.80 24.53
N ASP A 331 4.13 -16.15 24.64
CA ASP A 331 3.61 -15.25 23.60
C ASP A 331 4.52 -14.04 23.40
N LEU A 332 5.05 -13.50 24.48
CA LEU A 332 5.95 -12.35 24.44
C LEU A 332 7.34 -12.73 23.88
N ASP A 333 7.85 -13.90 24.18
CA ASP A 333 9.14 -14.41 23.69
C ASP A 333 9.09 -14.77 22.19
N THR A 334 7.94 -15.16 21.68
CA THR A 334 7.74 -15.47 20.23
C THR A 334 7.50 -14.24 19.35
N ARG A 335 7.41 -13.03 19.92
CA ARG A 335 7.27 -11.76 19.15
C ARG A 335 8.48 -11.54 18.24
N ASP A 336 8.29 -10.70 17.22
CA ASP A 336 9.35 -10.27 16.30
C ASP A 336 10.17 -11.43 15.72
N LYS A 337 9.48 -12.52 15.35
CA LYS A 337 10.09 -13.77 14.86
C LYS A 337 10.97 -14.48 15.90
N GLY A 338 10.62 -14.37 17.17
CA GLY A 338 11.36 -15.00 18.28
C GLY A 338 12.64 -14.28 18.66
N ARG A 339 12.86 -13.04 18.23
CA ARG A 339 14.02 -12.24 18.64
C ARG A 339 13.84 -11.74 20.07
N PRO A 340 14.76 -12.02 20.99
CA PRO A 340 14.69 -11.51 22.35
C PRO A 340 14.65 -9.97 22.39
N ASN A 341 13.79 -9.41 23.25
CA ASN A 341 13.77 -7.98 23.45
C ASN A 341 14.93 -7.56 24.37
N PRO A 342 15.87 -6.73 23.91
CA PRO A 342 17.07 -6.38 24.70
C PRO A 342 16.77 -5.56 25.97
N LYS A 343 15.54 -5.01 26.08
CA LYS A 343 15.11 -4.23 27.26
C LYS A 343 14.48 -5.08 28.36
N GLY A 344 14.04 -6.28 28.04
CA GLY A 344 13.36 -7.21 28.93
C GLY A 344 12.16 -7.88 28.24
N TRP A 345 11.83 -9.09 28.63
CA TRP A 345 10.78 -9.89 27.99
C TRP A 345 9.39 -9.26 28.11
N TYR A 346 9.11 -8.50 29.17
CA TYR A 346 7.84 -7.79 29.41
C TYR A 346 7.85 -6.33 28.91
N ALA A 347 8.89 -5.89 28.23
CA ALA A 347 8.90 -4.58 27.57
C ALA A 347 8.00 -4.60 26.32
N TYR A 348 7.50 -3.44 25.91
CA TYR A 348 6.84 -3.32 24.61
C TYR A 348 7.81 -3.65 23.47
N GLY A 349 7.29 -4.22 22.40
CA GLY A 349 8.11 -4.64 21.26
C GLY A 349 8.82 -3.48 20.56
N ARG A 350 8.25 -2.26 20.63
CA ARG A 350 8.87 -1.02 20.15
C ARG A 350 8.62 0.08 21.17
N THR A 351 9.63 0.90 21.44
CA THR A 351 9.58 1.96 22.47
C THR A 351 9.36 3.37 21.90
N GLN A 352 9.13 3.49 20.62
CA GLN A 352 9.05 4.77 19.90
C GLN A 352 7.93 5.72 20.37
N GLY A 353 6.89 5.21 21.00
CA GLY A 353 5.76 5.99 21.50
C GLY A 353 5.78 6.32 22.99
N LEU A 354 6.72 5.77 23.76
CA LEU A 354 6.68 5.86 25.23
C LEU A 354 6.80 7.28 25.80
N ASN A 355 7.61 8.12 25.15
CA ASN A 355 7.88 9.49 25.63
C ASN A 355 6.99 10.55 24.97
N LYS A 356 5.87 10.14 24.37
CA LYS A 356 4.93 11.03 23.67
C LYS A 356 3.66 11.20 24.49
N TYR A 357 3.61 12.24 25.24
CA TYR A 357 2.48 12.65 26.08
C TYR A 357 2.03 14.07 25.72
N GLY A 358 0.90 14.49 26.22
CA GLY A 358 0.24 15.75 25.89
C GLY A 358 -1.10 15.55 25.21
N LYS A 359 -1.89 16.62 25.12
CA LYS A 359 -3.14 16.64 24.34
C LYS A 359 -2.85 16.31 22.89
N LYS A 360 -3.77 15.63 22.23
CA LYS A 360 -3.51 15.10 20.88
C LYS A 360 -4.79 14.91 20.06
N LEU A 361 -4.65 14.97 18.74
CA LEU A 361 -5.67 14.52 17.80
C LEU A 361 -5.26 13.14 17.26
N LEU A 362 -6.10 12.13 17.47
CA LEU A 362 -5.88 10.78 16.96
C LEU A 362 -6.63 10.59 15.64
N PHE A 363 -6.01 9.89 14.70
CA PHE A 363 -6.62 9.60 13.41
C PHE A 363 -6.14 8.27 12.81
N PRO A 364 -7.01 7.55 12.06
CA PRO A 364 -6.68 6.28 11.45
C PRO A 364 -5.73 6.44 10.26
N THR A 365 -4.95 5.41 9.99
CA THR A 365 -4.08 5.33 8.80
C THR A 365 -4.88 5.32 7.50
N PHE A 366 -6.07 4.68 7.54
CA PHE A 366 -7.00 4.59 6.41
C PHE A 366 -8.41 4.92 6.87
N SER A 367 -9.04 5.84 6.19
CA SER A 367 -10.44 6.22 6.43
C SER A 367 -11.08 6.65 5.11
N ASN A 368 -12.38 6.41 4.97
CA ASN A 368 -13.17 6.89 3.82
C ASN A 368 -13.58 8.37 3.99
N HIS A 369 -13.54 8.87 5.22
CA HIS A 369 -13.88 10.24 5.58
C HIS A 369 -12.86 10.75 6.60
N PRO A 370 -12.60 12.06 6.68
CA PRO A 370 -11.81 12.63 7.75
C PRO A 370 -12.40 12.24 9.10
N LYS A 371 -11.59 11.65 9.97
CA LYS A 371 -12.01 11.31 11.34
C LYS A 371 -10.86 11.55 12.30
N PHE A 372 -10.81 12.75 12.81
CA PHE A 372 -9.88 13.16 13.85
C PHE A 372 -10.63 13.24 15.17
N MET A 373 -10.08 12.65 16.22
CA MET A 373 -10.67 12.64 17.55
C MET A 373 -9.75 13.35 18.53
N TYR A 374 -10.30 14.26 19.30
CA TYR A 374 -9.56 15.04 20.28
C TYR A 374 -9.44 14.27 21.59
N VAL A 375 -8.21 14.14 22.11
CA VAL A 375 -7.89 13.50 23.39
C VAL A 375 -7.28 14.53 24.32
N GLU A 376 -8.03 14.86 25.39
CA GLU A 376 -7.57 15.80 26.43
C GLU A 376 -6.62 15.14 27.44
N ASN A 377 -6.81 13.84 27.69
CA ASN A 377 -5.96 13.09 28.61
C ASN A 377 -4.54 13.00 28.03
N GLU A 378 -3.62 13.74 28.65
CA GLU A 378 -2.24 13.86 28.19
C GLU A 378 -1.49 12.54 28.32
N GLU A 379 -1.77 11.73 29.34
CA GLU A 379 -1.10 10.45 29.61
C GLU A 379 -1.65 9.29 28.78
N ALA A 380 -2.81 9.47 28.14
CA ALA A 380 -3.40 8.43 27.35
C ALA A 380 -2.49 8.02 26.16
N LEU A 381 -2.28 6.73 26.04
CA LEU A 381 -1.50 6.11 24.98
C LEU A 381 -2.38 5.82 23.76
N PHE A 382 -1.75 5.52 22.63
CA PHE A 382 -2.46 5.02 21.45
C PHE A 382 -1.56 4.07 20.64
N CYS A 383 -2.17 3.19 19.86
CA CYS A 383 -1.45 2.25 19.01
C CYS A 383 -2.12 2.11 17.63
N ASN A 384 -1.35 1.56 16.67
CA ASN A 384 -1.80 1.23 15.31
C ASN A 384 -2.31 2.42 14.48
N GLY A 385 -1.67 3.58 14.63
CA GLY A 385 -2.01 4.80 13.88
C GLY A 385 -1.19 6.00 14.29
N TYR A 386 -1.75 7.19 14.08
CA TYR A 386 -1.05 8.45 14.22
C TYR A 386 -1.77 9.40 15.18
N GLY A 387 -0.98 10.29 15.77
CA GLY A 387 -1.48 11.41 16.57
C GLY A 387 -0.75 12.70 16.24
N ILE A 388 -1.48 13.81 16.23
CA ILE A 388 -0.94 15.17 16.18
C ILE A 388 -0.93 15.71 17.59
N PHE A 389 0.24 16.01 18.14
CA PHE A 389 0.39 16.51 19.49
C PHE A 389 0.32 18.03 19.54
N GLU A 390 -0.09 18.54 20.70
CA GLU A 390 -0.03 19.97 21.03
C GLU A 390 1.38 20.51 20.74
N ASN A 391 1.42 21.73 20.23
CA ASN A 391 2.67 22.39 19.86
C ASN A 391 2.49 23.91 19.81
N ASP A 392 3.59 24.64 19.78
CA ASP A 392 3.61 26.11 19.83
C ASP A 392 3.13 26.80 18.54
N ARG A 393 2.92 26.04 17.45
CA ARG A 393 2.55 26.60 16.14
C ARG A 393 1.05 26.60 15.88
N TYR A 394 0.33 25.62 16.46
CA TYR A 394 -1.09 25.41 16.15
C TYR A 394 -1.87 25.04 17.41
N GLU A 395 -3.00 25.67 17.58
CA GLU A 395 -3.99 25.23 18.55
C GLU A 395 -4.69 23.96 18.06
N LEU A 396 -4.66 22.90 18.87
CA LEU A 396 -5.29 21.63 18.51
C LEU A 396 -6.78 21.73 18.22
N ASN A 397 -7.50 22.62 18.91
CA ASN A 397 -8.93 22.84 18.66
C ASN A 397 -9.20 23.42 17.27
N ILE A 398 -8.33 24.31 16.78
CA ILE A 398 -8.44 24.87 15.43
C ILE A 398 -8.14 23.76 14.41
N LEU A 399 -7.05 23.01 14.63
CA LEU A 399 -6.71 21.87 13.76
C LEU A 399 -7.83 20.83 13.74
N PHE A 400 -8.43 20.52 14.87
CA PHE A 400 -9.55 19.58 14.98
C PHE A 400 -10.73 20.00 14.09
N LYS A 401 -11.10 21.28 14.12
CA LYS A 401 -12.19 21.81 13.28
C LYS A 401 -11.83 21.78 11.80
N ILE A 402 -10.62 22.19 11.43
CA ILE A 402 -10.16 22.19 10.02
C ILE A 402 -10.08 20.76 9.49
N LEU A 403 -9.46 19.85 10.24
CA LEU A 403 -9.21 18.48 9.79
C LEU A 403 -10.49 17.61 9.72
N ASN A 404 -11.58 18.02 10.39
CA ASN A 404 -12.90 17.40 10.27
C ASN A 404 -13.88 18.23 9.41
N SER A 405 -13.40 19.24 8.70
CA SER A 405 -14.24 20.10 7.87
C SER A 405 -14.56 19.46 6.51
N ILE A 406 -15.57 19.99 5.83
CA ILE A 406 -15.94 19.62 4.46
C ILE A 406 -14.78 19.86 3.47
N VAL A 407 -13.86 20.77 3.76
CA VAL A 407 -12.66 21.01 2.94
C VAL A 407 -11.72 19.80 2.99
N MET A 408 -11.52 19.21 4.18
CA MET A 408 -10.74 17.98 4.32
C MET A 408 -11.43 16.75 3.73
N GLU A 409 -12.75 16.72 3.72
CA GLU A 409 -13.51 15.65 3.06
C GLU A 409 -13.41 15.76 1.53
N TYR A 410 -13.33 16.98 1.02
CA TYR A 410 -13.10 17.24 -0.41
C TYR A 410 -11.66 16.89 -0.83
N TYR A 411 -10.65 17.16 0.02
CA TYR A 411 -9.24 16.88 -0.22
C TYR A 411 -8.94 15.39 -0.25
#